data_a9c034b303be388351c6c590b5f0195f
#
_entry.id   a9c034b303be388351c6c590b5f0195f
#
_cell.length_a   1.000
_cell.length_b   1.000
_cell.length_c   1.000
_cell.angle_alpha   90.00
_cell.angle_beta   90.00
_cell.angle_gamma   90.00
#
_symmetry.space_group_name_H-M   'P 1'
#
loop_
_entity.id
_entity.type
_entity.pdbx_description
1 polymer ?
#
loop_
_entity_poly.entity_id
_entity_poly.type
_entity_poly.pdbx_seq_one_letter_code
_entity_poly.pdbx_strand_id
1 'polypeptide(L)'
;MALYEHVFIARQDLAQAQVDALAEAATGIIETNGGRVVKTETWGLRSLAYRIAKNRKGHYVMLDFEAPAPVVAELERQTQINEDVIRYMTVRVDEHEQGPSAMMRRNERSERGDRGDRGDRGPRGDRGDRGDRGDRGDRPDRAERAPRPEFEA
;
A
#
# COMPACT_ATOMS: atom_id res chain seq x y z
N MET A 1 1.60 -24.68 -22.03
CA MET A 1 2.06 -24.26 -20.71
C MET A 1 0.86 -23.66 -20.00
N ALA A 2 0.77 -23.79 -18.67
CA ALA A 2 -0.29 -23.15 -17.92
C ALA A 2 0.12 -21.72 -17.53
N LEU A 3 -0.87 -20.86 -17.35
CA LEU A 3 -0.70 -19.46 -16.99
C LEU A 3 -0.83 -19.30 -15.48
N TYR A 4 0.03 -18.50 -14.90
CA TYR A 4 0.09 -18.25 -13.46
C TYR A 4 0.34 -16.77 -13.14
N GLU A 5 -0.21 -16.35 -12.03
CA GLU A 5 0.14 -15.10 -11.36
C GLU A 5 0.83 -15.43 -10.04
N HIS A 6 2.01 -14.88 -9.81
CA HIS A 6 2.75 -15.01 -8.56
C HIS A 6 2.89 -13.65 -7.92
N VAL A 7 2.34 -13.49 -6.72
CA VAL A 7 2.46 -12.27 -5.93
C VAL A 7 3.27 -12.57 -4.69
N PHE A 8 4.31 -11.78 -4.44
CA PHE A 8 5.04 -11.88 -3.19
C PHE A 8 5.14 -10.52 -2.49
N ILE A 9 5.34 -10.58 -1.19
CA ILE A 9 5.51 -9.42 -0.32
C ILE A 9 6.91 -9.50 0.27
N ALA A 10 7.72 -8.50 -0.03
CA ALA A 10 9.06 -8.35 0.53
C ALA A 10 9.03 -7.47 1.79
N ARG A 11 10.03 -7.62 2.65
CA ARG A 11 10.19 -6.90 3.91
C ARG A 11 10.16 -5.39 3.70
N GLN A 12 9.60 -4.67 4.67
CA GLN A 12 9.44 -3.22 4.61
C GLN A 12 10.76 -2.42 4.65
N ASP A 13 11.81 -3.00 5.18
CA ASP A 13 13.12 -2.36 5.37
C ASP A 13 14.07 -2.49 4.17
N LEU A 14 13.63 -3.18 3.10
CA LEU A 14 14.40 -3.32 1.87
C LEU A 14 14.36 -2.04 1.04
N ALA A 15 15.48 -1.72 0.40
CA ALA A 15 15.53 -0.68 -0.62
C ALA A 15 14.88 -1.18 -1.93
N GLN A 16 14.41 -0.25 -2.77
CA GLN A 16 13.76 -0.61 -4.05
C GLN A 16 14.65 -1.51 -4.92
N ALA A 17 15.94 -1.23 -5.01
CA ALA A 17 16.89 -2.04 -5.77
C ALA A 17 16.97 -3.50 -5.29
N GLN A 18 16.79 -3.74 -3.98
CA GLN A 18 16.76 -5.09 -3.41
C GLN A 18 15.46 -5.81 -3.78
N VAL A 19 14.34 -5.09 -3.80
CA VAL A 19 13.04 -5.63 -4.24
C VAL A 19 13.08 -5.98 -5.74
N ASP A 20 13.69 -5.12 -6.55
CA ASP A 20 13.88 -5.37 -7.98
C ASP A 20 14.74 -6.60 -8.22
N ALA A 21 15.83 -6.77 -7.44
CA ALA A 21 16.68 -7.97 -7.49
C ALA A 21 15.93 -9.26 -7.12
N LEU A 22 14.96 -9.19 -6.19
CA LEU A 22 14.09 -10.33 -5.87
C LEU A 22 13.18 -10.70 -7.06
N ALA A 23 12.63 -9.71 -7.75
CA ALA A 23 11.83 -9.91 -8.94
C ALA A 23 12.64 -10.50 -10.10
N GLU A 24 13.87 -10.02 -10.29
CA GLU A 24 14.81 -10.56 -11.29
C GLU A 24 15.21 -11.99 -10.96
N ALA A 25 15.48 -12.32 -9.69
CA ALA A 25 15.79 -13.67 -9.26
C ALA A 25 14.62 -14.63 -9.52
N ALA A 26 13.39 -14.22 -9.21
CA ALA A 26 12.18 -15.00 -9.52
C ALA A 26 12.01 -15.21 -11.03
N THR A 27 12.22 -14.16 -11.83
CA THR A 27 12.22 -14.24 -13.29
C THR A 27 13.27 -15.24 -13.80
N GLY A 28 14.49 -15.19 -13.30
CA GLY A 28 15.56 -16.09 -13.64
C GLY A 28 15.25 -17.56 -13.33
N ILE A 29 14.58 -17.85 -12.21
CA ILE A 29 14.11 -19.20 -11.87
C ILE A 29 13.11 -19.71 -12.91
N ILE A 30 12.14 -18.89 -13.29
CA ILE A 30 11.11 -19.24 -14.27
C ILE A 30 11.73 -19.53 -15.62
N GLU A 31 12.56 -18.64 -16.13
CA GLU A 31 13.17 -18.72 -17.46
C GLU A 31 14.19 -19.86 -17.59
N THR A 32 15.04 -20.04 -16.59
CA THR A 32 16.05 -21.11 -16.58
C THR A 32 15.41 -22.52 -16.59
N ASN A 33 14.22 -22.64 -16.01
CA ASN A 33 13.50 -23.90 -15.93
C ASN A 33 12.45 -24.09 -17.07
N GLY A 34 12.50 -23.25 -18.10
CA GLY A 34 11.68 -23.39 -19.30
C GLY A 34 10.31 -22.74 -19.24
N GLY A 35 10.09 -21.82 -18.31
CA GLY A 35 8.96 -20.92 -18.29
C GLY A 35 9.26 -19.60 -19.02
N ARG A 36 8.30 -18.70 -19.04
CA ARG A 36 8.42 -17.37 -19.62
C ARG A 36 7.65 -16.36 -18.78
N VAL A 37 8.30 -15.27 -18.38
CA VAL A 37 7.62 -14.16 -17.73
C VAL A 37 6.97 -13.28 -18.79
N VAL A 38 5.69 -12.97 -18.62
CA VAL A 38 4.88 -12.15 -19.51
C VAL A 38 4.87 -10.69 -19.04
N LYS A 39 4.72 -10.52 -17.73
CA LYS A 39 4.62 -9.18 -17.13
C LYS A 39 5.16 -9.20 -15.70
N THR A 40 5.81 -8.11 -15.29
CA THR A 40 6.21 -7.86 -13.91
C THR A 40 5.68 -6.50 -13.47
N GLU A 41 5.01 -6.46 -12.32
CA GLU A 41 4.54 -5.22 -11.72
C GLU A 41 5.07 -5.08 -10.30
N THR A 42 5.61 -3.92 -9.98
CA THR A 42 5.96 -3.53 -8.62
C THR A 42 4.92 -2.54 -8.10
N TRP A 43 4.19 -2.93 -7.06
CA TRP A 43 3.12 -2.10 -6.52
C TRP A 43 3.59 -1.15 -5.41
N GLY A 44 4.88 -1.20 -5.07
CA GLY A 44 5.50 -0.38 -4.06
C GLY A 44 5.23 -0.82 -2.63
N LEU A 45 5.66 0.01 -1.68
CA LEU A 45 5.48 -0.22 -0.24
C LEU A 45 4.04 0.09 0.18
N ARG A 46 3.35 -0.93 0.71
CA ARG A 46 1.94 -0.83 1.12
C ARG A 46 1.73 -1.31 2.54
N SER A 47 0.74 -0.73 3.20
CA SER A 47 0.31 -1.19 4.52
C SER A 47 -0.35 -2.56 4.42
N LEU A 48 0.00 -3.44 5.35
CA LEU A 48 -0.61 -4.75 5.49
C LEU A 48 -1.88 -4.64 6.34
N ALA A 49 -2.87 -5.49 6.07
CA ALA A 49 -4.10 -5.56 6.86
C ALA A 49 -3.81 -5.97 8.32
N TYR A 50 -2.79 -6.79 8.52
CA TYR A 50 -2.25 -7.24 9.81
C TYR A 50 -0.75 -7.44 9.71
N ARG A 51 -0.06 -7.50 10.84
CA ARG A 51 1.39 -7.71 10.87
C ARG A 51 1.76 -9.10 10.36
N ILE A 52 2.76 -9.15 9.49
CA ILE A 52 3.38 -10.38 9.01
C ILE A 52 4.86 -10.33 9.34
N ALA A 53 5.37 -11.34 10.05
CA ALA A 53 6.78 -11.40 10.47
C ALA A 53 7.27 -10.06 11.08
N LYS A 54 6.46 -9.47 11.97
CA LYS A 54 6.68 -8.17 12.63
C LYS A 54 6.64 -6.95 11.69
N ASN A 55 6.44 -7.11 10.39
CA ASN A 55 6.29 -6.02 9.45
C ASN A 55 4.85 -5.48 9.45
N ARG A 56 4.69 -4.16 9.39
CA ARG A 56 3.39 -3.46 9.21
C ARG A 56 3.13 -3.10 7.75
N LYS A 57 4.17 -3.02 6.95
CA LYS A 57 4.17 -2.72 5.52
C LYS A 57 4.97 -3.77 4.79
N GLY A 58 4.84 -3.83 3.49
CA GLY A 58 5.62 -4.69 2.63
C GLY A 58 5.64 -4.18 1.20
N HIS A 59 6.69 -4.54 0.48
CA HIS A 59 6.80 -4.27 -0.95
C HIS A 59 6.09 -5.38 -1.71
N TYR A 60 5.11 -5.03 -2.52
CA TYR A 60 4.36 -5.98 -3.33
C TYR A 60 4.93 -6.05 -4.73
N VAL A 61 5.14 -7.27 -5.20
CA VAL A 61 5.55 -7.56 -6.58
C VAL A 61 4.66 -8.65 -7.14
N MET A 62 4.22 -8.48 -8.37
CA MET A 62 3.44 -9.45 -9.12
C MET A 62 4.19 -9.84 -10.41
N LEU A 63 4.21 -11.13 -10.70
CA LEU A 63 4.72 -11.71 -11.94
C LEU A 63 3.62 -12.51 -12.61
N ASP A 64 3.31 -12.18 -13.86
CA ASP A 64 2.49 -13.01 -14.75
C ASP A 64 3.42 -13.85 -15.60
N PHE A 65 3.23 -15.15 -15.63
CA PHE A 65 4.14 -16.05 -16.32
C PHE A 65 3.44 -17.30 -16.85
N GLU A 66 4.09 -17.91 -17.82
CA GLU A 66 3.72 -19.22 -18.38
C GLU A 66 4.77 -20.24 -18.00
N ALA A 67 4.36 -21.36 -17.43
CA ALA A 67 5.29 -22.40 -17.05
C ALA A 67 4.64 -23.78 -16.91
N PRO A 68 5.42 -24.87 -16.97
CA PRO A 68 4.99 -26.18 -16.51
C PRO A 68 4.96 -26.22 -14.97
N ALA A 69 4.12 -27.09 -14.41
CA ALA A 69 3.91 -27.18 -12.95
C ALA A 69 5.21 -27.36 -12.11
N PRO A 70 6.22 -28.12 -12.54
CA PRO A 70 7.47 -28.23 -11.79
C PRO A 70 8.22 -26.92 -11.58
N VAL A 71 8.12 -25.98 -12.52
CA VAL A 71 8.73 -24.65 -12.42
C VAL A 71 8.06 -23.83 -11.33
N VAL A 72 6.73 -23.94 -11.22
CA VAL A 72 5.96 -23.29 -10.16
C VAL A 72 6.40 -23.79 -8.78
N ALA A 73 6.54 -25.12 -8.63
CA ALA A 73 7.01 -25.72 -7.38
C ALA A 73 8.41 -25.24 -6.99
N GLU A 74 9.32 -25.09 -7.94
CA GLU A 74 10.67 -24.59 -7.68
C GLU A 74 10.65 -23.08 -7.34
N LEU A 75 9.86 -22.29 -8.06
CA LEU A 75 9.65 -20.86 -7.75
C LEU A 75 9.13 -20.69 -6.33
N GLU A 76 8.09 -21.42 -5.95
CA GLU A 76 7.53 -21.36 -4.58
C GLU A 76 8.52 -21.78 -3.52
N ARG A 77 9.28 -22.85 -3.79
CA ARG A 77 10.34 -23.33 -2.88
C ARG A 77 11.39 -22.26 -2.65
N GLN A 78 11.89 -21.63 -3.71
CA GLN A 78 12.90 -20.57 -3.62
C GLN A 78 12.33 -19.33 -2.92
N THR A 79 11.10 -18.95 -3.21
CA THR A 79 10.42 -17.83 -2.57
C THR A 79 10.23 -18.07 -1.07
N GLN A 80 9.87 -19.30 -0.69
CA GLN A 80 9.64 -19.68 0.71
C GLN A 80 10.91 -19.66 1.56
N ILE A 81 12.04 -20.07 1.02
CA ILE A 81 13.33 -20.07 1.75
C ILE A 81 14.02 -18.71 1.77
N ASN A 82 13.54 -17.75 1.00
CA ASN A 82 14.10 -16.41 0.96
C ASN A 82 13.62 -15.60 2.17
N GLU A 83 14.55 -15.21 3.04
CA GLU A 83 14.25 -14.47 4.27
C GLU A 83 13.73 -13.05 4.03
N ASP A 84 13.96 -12.49 2.85
CA ASP A 84 13.47 -11.16 2.46
C ASP A 84 12.01 -11.17 1.99
N VAL A 85 11.45 -12.36 1.72
CA VAL A 85 10.04 -12.53 1.37
C VAL A 85 9.26 -12.98 2.60
N ILE A 86 8.25 -12.19 2.99
CA ILE A 86 7.45 -12.46 4.18
C ILE A 86 6.16 -13.24 3.86
N ARG A 87 5.69 -13.18 2.62
CA ARG A 87 4.53 -13.93 2.13
C ARG A 87 4.54 -14.02 0.61
N TYR A 88 3.97 -15.07 0.07
CA TYR A 88 3.72 -15.23 -1.36
C TYR A 88 2.42 -15.98 -1.62
N MET A 89 1.93 -15.87 -2.83
CA MET A 89 0.78 -16.61 -3.35
C MET A 89 0.97 -16.83 -4.84
N THR A 90 0.72 -18.05 -5.32
CA THR A 90 0.67 -18.38 -6.75
C THR A 90 -0.73 -18.83 -7.11
N VAL A 91 -1.28 -18.29 -8.17
CA VAL A 91 -2.61 -18.64 -8.67
C VAL A 91 -2.50 -19.05 -10.12
N ARG A 92 -3.15 -20.16 -10.49
CA ARG A 92 -3.33 -20.52 -11.88
C ARG A 92 -4.49 -19.73 -12.46
N VAL A 93 -4.29 -19.14 -13.62
CA VAL A 93 -5.28 -18.34 -14.34
C VAL A 93 -5.56 -18.92 -15.72
N ASP A 94 -6.72 -18.61 -16.27
CA ASP A 94 -7.07 -19.03 -17.63
C ASP A 94 -6.50 -18.08 -18.68
N GLU A 95 -6.40 -16.80 -18.32
CA GLU A 95 -5.81 -15.74 -19.15
C GLU A 95 -5.10 -14.70 -18.29
N HIS A 96 -4.07 -14.05 -18.85
CA HIS A 96 -3.45 -12.88 -18.22
C HIS A 96 -4.22 -11.62 -18.57
N GLU A 97 -4.43 -10.75 -17.57
CA GLU A 97 -5.07 -9.46 -17.79
C GLU A 97 -4.18 -8.59 -18.69
N GLN A 98 -4.75 -8.11 -19.79
CA GLN A 98 -4.07 -7.19 -20.70
C GLN A 98 -4.03 -5.79 -20.11
N GLY A 99 -2.84 -5.23 -19.96
CA GLY A 99 -2.62 -3.91 -19.39
C GLY A 99 -2.31 -3.93 -17.89
N PRO A 100 -2.29 -2.75 -17.24
CA PRO A 100 -1.99 -2.63 -15.82
C PRO A 100 -3.02 -3.32 -14.95
N SER A 101 -2.58 -4.00 -13.89
CA SER A 101 -3.48 -4.63 -12.92
C SER A 101 -4.38 -3.60 -12.22
N ALA A 102 -5.44 -4.07 -11.57
CA ALA A 102 -6.35 -3.23 -10.81
C ALA A 102 -5.61 -2.40 -9.74
N MET A 103 -4.52 -2.93 -9.19
CA MET A 103 -3.68 -2.26 -8.21
C MET A 103 -2.91 -1.08 -8.81
N MET A 104 -2.38 -1.20 -10.02
CA MET A 104 -1.70 -0.13 -10.73
C MET A 104 -2.68 0.95 -11.17
N ARG A 105 -3.84 0.58 -11.71
CA ARG A 105 -4.92 1.53 -12.07
C ARG A 105 -5.41 2.36 -10.89
N ARG A 106 -5.45 1.76 -9.71
CA ARG A 106 -5.84 2.48 -8.47
C ARG A 106 -4.80 3.50 -8.04
N ASN A 107 -3.52 3.20 -8.19
CA ASN A 107 -2.43 4.15 -7.90
C ASN A 107 -2.50 5.37 -8.80
N GLU A 108 -2.65 5.19 -10.11
CA GLU A 108 -2.77 6.29 -11.07
C GLU A 108 -3.97 7.22 -10.77
N ARG A 109 -5.08 6.64 -10.30
CA ARG A 109 -6.25 7.42 -9.89
C ARG A 109 -5.98 8.27 -8.65
N SER A 110 -5.26 7.73 -7.68
CA SER A 110 -4.89 8.45 -6.46
C SER A 110 -3.95 9.62 -6.74
N GLU A 111 -2.97 9.43 -7.63
CA GLU A 111 -2.03 10.48 -8.02
C GLU A 111 -2.67 11.60 -8.84
N ARG A 112 -3.65 11.28 -9.68
CA ARG A 112 -4.40 12.29 -10.44
C ARG A 112 -5.38 13.07 -9.57
N GLY A 113 -5.94 12.48 -8.52
CA GLY A 113 -6.83 13.15 -7.57
C GLY A 113 -6.12 14.19 -6.71
N ASP A 114 -4.86 13.95 -6.32
CA ASP A 114 -4.08 14.86 -5.48
C ASP A 114 -3.52 16.08 -6.23
N ARG A 115 -3.47 16.05 -7.56
CA ARG A 115 -3.03 17.19 -8.39
C ARG A 115 -4.16 18.16 -8.74
N GLY A 116 -5.42 17.82 -8.48
CA GLY A 116 -6.61 18.62 -8.86
C GLY A 116 -7.07 19.64 -7.81
N ASP A 117 -6.60 19.56 -6.56
CA ASP A 117 -7.13 20.39 -5.45
C ASP A 117 -6.21 21.55 -5.02
N ARG A 118 -5.21 21.94 -5.83
CA ARG A 118 -4.35 23.09 -5.57
C ARG A 118 -4.59 24.28 -6.48
N GLY A 119 -5.73 24.39 -7.08
CA GLY A 119 -6.09 25.50 -7.93
C GLY A 119 -7.42 26.13 -7.53
N ASP A 120 -7.37 27.24 -6.87
CA ASP A 120 -8.35 28.29 -6.70
C ASP A 120 -8.80 28.57 -5.26
N ARG A 121 -7.92 29.22 -4.51
CA ARG A 121 -8.32 30.17 -3.48
C ARG A 121 -7.82 31.55 -3.90
N GLY A 122 -8.56 32.14 -4.83
CA GLY A 122 -8.46 33.56 -5.13
C GLY A 122 -8.78 34.40 -3.89
N PRO A 123 -8.14 35.58 -3.73
CA PRO A 123 -8.33 36.42 -2.57
C PRO A 123 -9.73 37.02 -2.58
N ARG A 124 -10.54 36.70 -1.59
CA ARG A 124 -11.76 37.46 -1.31
C ARG A 124 -11.36 38.78 -0.70
N GLY A 125 -11.53 39.79 -1.52
CA GLY A 125 -11.39 41.18 -1.24
C GLY A 125 -12.23 41.66 -0.06
N ASP A 126 -11.61 42.50 0.67
CA ASP A 126 -12.01 43.59 1.50
C ASP A 126 -13.37 44.22 1.11
N ARG A 127 -14.28 44.28 2.06
CA ARG A 127 -15.35 45.22 2.23
C ARG A 127 -15.77 45.15 3.66
N GLY A 128 -15.33 46.08 4.50
CA GLY A 128 -15.81 47.46 4.57
C GLY A 128 -16.81 47.58 5.69
N ASP A 129 -16.31 48.03 6.81
CA ASP A 129 -16.76 49.13 7.68
C ASP A 129 -18.29 49.26 8.02
N ARG A 130 -18.47 49.55 9.29
CA ARG A 130 -19.61 50.09 10.02
C ARG A 130 -20.39 49.06 10.82
N GLY A 131 -20.49 49.21 12.13
CA GLY A 131 -20.68 50.27 13.04
C GLY A 131 -21.01 49.68 14.41
N ASP A 132 -20.37 50.18 15.36
CA ASP A 132 -20.77 50.91 16.57
C ASP A 132 -22.01 50.45 17.35
N ARG A 133 -21.78 50.45 18.70
CA ARG A 133 -22.74 50.41 19.81
C ARG A 133 -23.28 49.04 20.18
N GLY A 134 -23.12 48.60 21.38
CA GLY A 134 -23.11 49.17 22.68
C GLY A 134 -23.36 48.11 23.70
N ASP A 135 -22.65 48.24 24.73
CA ASP A 135 -23.05 48.35 26.11
C ASP A 135 -23.60 47.13 26.85
N ARG A 136 -22.85 46.86 27.90
CA ARG A 136 -23.25 46.40 29.24
C ARG A 136 -23.88 45.02 29.46
N GLY A 137 -23.21 44.41 30.38
CA GLY A 137 -23.91 43.72 31.45
C GLY A 137 -23.44 42.32 31.75
N ASP A 138 -22.63 42.33 32.65
CA ASP A 138 -22.80 41.71 33.96
C ASP A 138 -22.40 40.21 34.12
N ARG A 139 -21.39 40.03 34.95
CA ARG A 139 -21.11 38.80 35.68
C ARG A 139 -22.18 38.59 36.74
N PRO A 140 -22.43 37.37 37.18
CA PRO A 140 -21.63 36.76 38.26
C PRO A 140 -21.42 35.25 38.05
N ASP A 141 -20.23 34.79 38.31
CA ASP A 141 -19.67 34.26 39.57
C ASP A 141 -20.32 32.98 40.10
N ARG A 142 -19.43 32.03 40.28
CA ARG A 142 -19.34 31.11 41.39
C ARG A 142 -19.89 29.68 41.30
N ALA A 143 -18.92 28.83 41.43
CA ALA A 143 -18.88 27.63 42.29
C ALA A 143 -19.69 26.42 41.74
N GLU A 144 -19.27 25.23 41.80
CA GLU A 144 -18.71 24.50 42.94
C GLU A 144 -18.13 23.17 42.45
N ARG A 145 -17.04 22.82 43.03
CA ARG A 145 -16.38 21.50 42.94
C ARG A 145 -17.28 20.46 43.60
N ALA A 146 -17.39 19.28 42.97
CA ALA A 146 -17.76 18.06 43.67
C ALA A 146 -16.67 16.99 43.50
N PRO A 147 -16.35 16.21 44.54
CA PRO A 147 -15.18 15.35 44.59
C PRO A 147 -15.42 13.96 43.99
N ARG A 148 -14.31 13.36 43.55
CA ARG A 148 -14.22 11.96 43.15
C ARG A 148 -14.41 11.04 44.36
N PRO A 149 -15.08 9.89 44.20
CA PRO A 149 -14.91 8.80 45.17
C PRO A 149 -13.69 7.95 44.79
N GLU A 150 -12.86 7.74 45.79
CA GLU A 150 -11.85 6.68 45.83
C GLU A 150 -12.56 5.33 45.96
N PHE A 151 -12.05 4.35 45.22
CA PHE A 151 -12.33 2.95 45.51
C PHE A 151 -11.01 2.28 45.86
N GLU A 152 -10.87 1.98 47.16
CA GLU A 152 -9.96 0.97 47.68
C GLU A 152 -10.62 -0.41 47.63
N ALA A 153 -9.79 -1.37 47.45
CA ALA A 153 -9.70 -2.81 47.75
C ALA A 153 -9.55 -3.71 46.56
#